data_65da3d507154b9ca5d796a6a866bd27b
#
_entry.id   65da3d507154b9ca5d796a6a866bd27b
#
_cell.length_a   1.000
_cell.length_b   1.000
_cell.length_c   1.000
_cell.angle_alpha   90.00
_cell.angle_beta   90.00
_cell.angle_gamma   90.00
#
_symmetry.space_group_name_H-M   'P 1'
#
loop_
_entity.id
_entity.type
_entity.pdbx_description
1 polymer ?
#
loop_
_entity_poly.entity_id
_entity_poly.type
_entity_poly.pdbx_seq_one_letter_code
_entity_poly.pdbx_strand_id
1 'polypeptide(L)'
;IYNHPKTPVSVAIGDLVEYTIRVYNEAEIHGYVEEITDHLPDQLEFVAGNEINTKYGWTVDSNNSKIIKTEYLSKANETTEGDNKIKAFDGTKLDYKDVKVVCKVVSTEPMPTKITNIADITKFTDGNGNTVTDRDSQENNVNIPSDLPGYKDDEIGKDYVPGQQDDDDFEKLKIKEFDLALRKFITKVNNTEIKSRIPQVDTTPLKNGTGTTAIYNHSKEPVKVSLGAVVE
;
A
#
# COMPACT_ATOMS: atom_id res chain seq x y z
N ILE A 1 18.36 -7.26 -6.59
CA ILE A 1 17.86 -6.04 -5.91
C ILE A 1 16.62 -5.55 -6.65
N TYR A 2 15.52 -5.45 -5.93
CA TYR A 2 14.23 -5.02 -6.46
C TYR A 2 13.99 -3.56 -6.09
N ASN A 3 13.98 -2.68 -7.09
CA ASN A 3 13.78 -1.25 -6.88
C ASN A 3 12.38 -0.83 -7.30
N HIS A 4 11.47 -0.73 -6.34
CA HIS A 4 10.14 -0.16 -6.56
C HIS A 4 9.73 0.78 -5.40
N PRO A 5 8.95 1.83 -5.68
CA PRO A 5 8.62 2.80 -4.65
C PRO A 5 7.62 2.22 -3.64
N LYS A 6 7.92 2.38 -2.35
CA LYS A 6 7.02 2.05 -1.24
C LYS A 6 6.33 3.32 -0.67
N THR A 7 6.29 4.40 -1.44
CA THR A 7 5.56 5.62 -1.06
C THR A 7 4.06 5.34 -1.02
N PRO A 8 3.35 5.65 0.08
CA PRO A 8 1.93 5.32 0.20
C PRO A 8 1.06 5.89 -0.92
N VAL A 9 0.24 5.06 -1.53
CA VAL A 9 -0.76 5.46 -2.53
C VAL A 9 -1.96 6.08 -1.84
N SER A 10 -2.42 7.25 -2.33
CA SER A 10 -3.55 7.98 -1.74
C SER A 10 -4.89 7.40 -2.21
N VAL A 11 -5.71 6.95 -1.27
CA VAL A 11 -7.03 6.34 -1.50
C VAL A 11 -8.12 7.01 -0.67
N ALA A 12 -9.38 6.84 -1.07
CA ALA A 12 -10.55 7.22 -0.29
C ALA A 12 -11.22 5.97 0.33
N ILE A 13 -11.97 6.17 1.42
CA ILE A 13 -12.85 5.12 1.95
C ILE A 13 -13.85 4.72 0.86
N GLY A 14 -13.98 3.42 0.63
CA GLY A 14 -14.82 2.84 -0.42
C GLY A 14 -14.09 2.53 -1.73
N ASP A 15 -12.88 3.03 -1.93
CA ASP A 15 -12.08 2.70 -3.11
C ASP A 15 -11.77 1.20 -3.15
N LEU A 16 -11.69 0.65 -4.37
CA LEU A 16 -11.16 -0.68 -4.63
C LEU A 16 -9.68 -0.55 -4.99
N VAL A 17 -8.85 -1.35 -4.35
CA VAL A 17 -7.41 -1.43 -4.59
C VAL A 17 -7.09 -2.80 -5.15
N GLU A 18 -6.47 -2.85 -6.33
CA GLU A 18 -5.91 -4.06 -6.91
C GLU A 18 -4.42 -4.13 -6.59
N TYR A 19 -4.03 -5.21 -5.90
CA TYR A 19 -2.62 -5.55 -5.70
C TYR A 19 -2.21 -6.61 -6.72
N THR A 20 -0.97 -6.51 -7.17
CA THR A 20 -0.31 -7.58 -7.94
C THR A 20 0.83 -8.11 -7.09
N ILE A 21 0.78 -9.39 -6.77
CA ILE A 21 1.84 -10.11 -6.09
C ILE A 21 2.61 -10.86 -7.18
N ARG A 22 3.89 -10.55 -7.30
CA ARG A 22 4.79 -11.16 -8.28
C ARG A 22 5.80 -12.03 -7.57
N VAL A 23 5.80 -13.31 -7.88
CA VAL A 23 6.77 -14.26 -7.35
C VAL A 23 7.84 -14.53 -8.38
N TYR A 24 9.09 -14.37 -7.99
CA TYR A 24 10.26 -14.72 -8.78
C TYR A 24 10.86 -16.04 -8.30
N ASN A 25 11.65 -16.69 -9.13
CA ASN A 25 12.47 -17.81 -8.72
C ASN A 25 13.95 -17.46 -8.88
N GLU A 26 14.64 -17.30 -7.77
CA GLU A 26 16.06 -17.00 -7.67
C GLU A 26 16.94 -18.26 -7.56
N ALA A 27 16.30 -19.43 -7.49
CA ALA A 27 17.00 -20.70 -7.30
C ALA A 27 17.53 -21.29 -8.61
N GLU A 28 18.45 -22.26 -8.46
CA GLU A 28 19.00 -23.08 -9.56
C GLU A 28 18.07 -24.23 -9.97
N ILE A 29 16.93 -24.42 -9.29
CA ILE A 29 15.93 -25.45 -9.60
C ILE A 29 14.58 -24.80 -9.87
N HIS A 30 13.76 -25.42 -10.70
CA HIS A 30 12.39 -24.99 -10.93
C HIS A 30 11.55 -25.19 -9.67
N GLY A 31 10.53 -24.37 -9.49
CA GLY A 31 9.63 -24.46 -8.33
C GLY A 31 8.19 -24.11 -8.64
N TYR A 32 7.31 -24.42 -7.69
CA TYR A 32 5.93 -24.00 -7.65
C TYR A 32 5.64 -23.26 -6.34
N VAL A 33 4.77 -22.28 -6.40
CA VAL A 33 4.18 -21.67 -5.21
C VAL A 33 2.86 -22.37 -4.93
N GLU A 34 2.84 -23.17 -3.88
CA GLU A 34 1.67 -23.97 -3.54
C GLU A 34 0.60 -23.16 -2.79
N GLU A 35 0.99 -22.14 -2.04
CA GLU A 35 0.05 -21.21 -1.38
C GLU A 35 0.69 -19.85 -1.18
N ILE A 36 -0.07 -18.79 -1.49
CA ILE A 36 0.22 -17.41 -1.11
C ILE A 36 -0.84 -16.96 -0.11
N THR A 37 -0.39 -16.31 0.96
CA THR A 37 -1.24 -15.72 2.00
C THR A 37 -1.12 -14.19 1.95
N ASP A 38 -2.25 -13.48 2.10
CA ASP A 38 -2.28 -12.03 2.25
C ASP A 38 -2.93 -11.67 3.59
N HIS A 39 -2.25 -10.83 4.37
CA HIS A 39 -2.61 -10.43 5.73
C HIS A 39 -3.26 -9.05 5.72
N LEU A 40 -4.59 -9.04 5.58
CA LEU A 40 -5.35 -7.80 5.46
C LEU A 40 -5.36 -7.00 6.76
N PRO A 41 -4.91 -5.74 6.77
CA PRO A 41 -5.10 -4.85 7.89
C PRO A 41 -6.60 -4.54 8.08
N ASP A 42 -6.97 -4.01 9.25
CA ASP A 42 -8.38 -3.71 9.58
C ASP A 42 -9.07 -2.79 8.57
N GLN A 43 -8.32 -1.94 7.90
CA GLN A 43 -8.78 -0.96 6.92
C GLN A 43 -9.02 -1.55 5.51
N LEU A 44 -8.73 -2.83 5.32
CA LEU A 44 -9.01 -3.54 4.07
C LEU A 44 -10.03 -4.66 4.28
N GLU A 45 -10.95 -4.78 3.35
CA GLU A 45 -11.96 -5.84 3.27
C GLU A 45 -11.80 -6.60 1.96
N PHE A 46 -11.77 -7.92 2.04
CA PHE A 46 -11.73 -8.78 0.86
C PHE A 46 -13.05 -8.73 0.10
N VAL A 47 -13.00 -8.59 -1.22
CA VAL A 47 -14.19 -8.53 -2.09
C VAL A 47 -14.40 -9.87 -2.78
N ALA A 48 -15.03 -10.82 -2.08
CA ALA A 48 -15.20 -12.22 -2.52
C ALA A 48 -15.86 -12.39 -3.91
N GLY A 49 -16.80 -11.51 -4.27
CA GLY A 49 -17.51 -11.57 -5.57
C GLY A 49 -16.79 -10.85 -6.72
N ASN A 50 -15.59 -10.32 -6.50
CA ASN A 50 -14.83 -9.64 -7.53
C ASN A 50 -14.28 -10.64 -8.56
N GLU A 51 -14.37 -10.32 -9.86
CA GLU A 51 -13.94 -11.20 -10.95
C GLU A 51 -12.44 -11.58 -10.87
N ILE A 52 -11.61 -10.66 -10.45
CA ILE A 52 -10.16 -10.88 -10.28
C ILE A 52 -9.94 -11.86 -9.13
N ASN A 53 -10.59 -11.66 -7.97
CA ASN A 53 -10.45 -12.53 -6.82
C ASN A 53 -10.93 -13.94 -7.14
N THR A 54 -12.04 -14.05 -7.86
CA THR A 54 -12.58 -15.34 -8.35
C THR A 54 -11.61 -16.02 -9.32
N LYS A 55 -11.07 -15.27 -10.27
CA LYS A 55 -10.10 -15.77 -11.26
C LYS A 55 -8.87 -16.38 -10.61
N TYR A 56 -8.33 -15.69 -9.60
CA TYR A 56 -7.12 -16.13 -8.90
C TYR A 56 -7.41 -17.04 -7.69
N GLY A 57 -8.66 -17.49 -7.52
CA GLY A 57 -9.03 -18.48 -6.52
C GLY A 57 -8.83 -18.05 -5.08
N TRP A 58 -8.87 -16.74 -4.78
CA TRP A 58 -8.71 -16.24 -3.42
C TRP A 58 -9.87 -16.68 -2.52
N THR A 59 -9.53 -17.16 -1.34
CA THR A 59 -10.48 -17.59 -0.29
C THR A 59 -10.09 -16.99 1.05
N VAL A 60 -11.08 -16.76 1.90
CA VAL A 60 -10.87 -16.29 3.28
C VAL A 60 -10.53 -17.49 4.16
N ASP A 61 -9.54 -17.36 5.04
CA ASP A 61 -9.22 -18.39 6.03
C ASP A 61 -10.38 -18.58 7.00
N SER A 62 -10.70 -19.84 7.32
CA SER A 62 -11.86 -20.18 8.14
C SER A 62 -11.75 -19.71 9.60
N ASN A 63 -10.56 -19.46 10.09
CA ASN A 63 -10.28 -19.06 11.48
C ASN A 63 -9.99 -17.58 11.62
N ASN A 64 -9.59 -16.90 10.53
CA ASN A 64 -9.26 -15.48 10.55
C ASN A 64 -9.69 -14.77 9.27
N SER A 65 -10.73 -13.96 9.35
CA SER A 65 -11.27 -13.21 8.21
C SER A 65 -10.32 -12.14 7.64
N LYS A 66 -9.21 -11.88 8.31
CA LYS A 66 -8.15 -10.97 7.86
C LYS A 66 -7.02 -11.69 7.13
N ILE A 67 -7.11 -12.99 7.02
CA ILE A 67 -6.20 -13.81 6.23
C ILE A 67 -6.94 -14.32 5.01
N ILE A 68 -6.39 -14.06 3.84
CA ILE A 68 -6.88 -14.60 2.58
C ILE A 68 -5.76 -15.39 1.90
N LYS A 69 -6.14 -16.45 1.16
CA LYS A 69 -5.19 -17.39 0.59
C LYS A 69 -5.54 -17.74 -0.85
N THR A 70 -4.52 -18.06 -1.63
CA THR A 70 -4.69 -18.62 -2.95
C THR A 70 -3.67 -19.71 -3.23
N GLU A 71 -4.12 -20.77 -3.89
CA GLU A 71 -3.31 -21.86 -4.45
C GLU A 71 -3.22 -21.76 -5.99
N TYR A 72 -3.54 -20.61 -6.57
CA TYR A 72 -3.61 -20.41 -8.02
C TYR A 72 -2.36 -20.85 -8.76
N LEU A 73 -1.18 -20.62 -8.20
CA LEU A 73 0.11 -20.98 -8.79
C LEU A 73 0.59 -22.38 -8.39
N SER A 74 -0.22 -23.15 -7.65
CA SER A 74 0.17 -24.51 -7.24
C SER A 74 0.28 -25.45 -8.42
N LYS A 75 1.08 -26.49 -8.24
CA LYS A 75 1.15 -27.58 -9.23
C LYS A 75 -0.19 -28.26 -9.45
N ALA A 76 -0.99 -28.40 -8.40
CA ALA A 76 -2.31 -29.03 -8.48
C ALA A 76 -3.32 -28.24 -9.32
N ASN A 77 -3.14 -26.94 -9.44
CA ASN A 77 -4.02 -26.02 -10.18
C ASN A 77 -3.53 -25.70 -11.60
N GLU A 78 -2.49 -26.38 -12.08
CA GLU A 78 -2.07 -26.22 -13.47
C GLU A 78 -3.19 -26.64 -14.44
N THR A 79 -3.39 -25.84 -15.47
CA THR A 79 -4.30 -26.18 -16.58
C THR A 79 -3.59 -26.96 -17.68
N THR A 80 -2.28 -26.76 -17.79
CA THR A 80 -1.38 -27.46 -18.70
C THR A 80 -0.10 -27.77 -17.92
N GLU A 81 0.51 -28.94 -18.12
CA GLU A 81 1.71 -29.34 -17.41
C GLU A 81 2.82 -28.27 -17.52
N GLY A 82 3.26 -27.77 -16.36
CA GLY A 82 4.30 -26.80 -16.20
C GLY A 82 3.89 -25.33 -16.43
N ASP A 83 2.61 -25.01 -16.62
CA ASP A 83 2.18 -23.63 -16.85
C ASP A 83 2.27 -22.75 -15.57
N ASN A 84 2.14 -23.36 -14.38
CA ASN A 84 2.36 -22.69 -13.09
C ASN A 84 3.82 -22.74 -12.59
N LYS A 85 4.64 -23.57 -13.22
CA LYS A 85 6.05 -23.71 -12.86
C LYS A 85 6.82 -22.42 -13.08
N ILE A 86 7.54 -21.96 -12.06
CA ILE A 86 8.48 -20.84 -12.15
C ILE A 86 9.86 -21.43 -12.41
N LYS A 87 10.42 -21.06 -13.55
CA LYS A 87 11.69 -21.66 -14.02
C LYS A 87 12.84 -21.16 -13.16
N ALA A 88 13.84 -22.03 -12.97
CA ALA A 88 15.11 -21.66 -12.37
C ALA A 88 15.75 -20.46 -13.06
N PHE A 89 16.54 -19.71 -12.32
CA PHE A 89 17.36 -18.63 -12.85
C PHE A 89 18.27 -19.16 -13.97
N ASP A 90 18.22 -18.55 -15.14
CA ASP A 90 18.94 -18.99 -16.33
C ASP A 90 20.35 -18.38 -16.47
N GLY A 91 20.82 -17.67 -15.44
CA GLY A 91 22.09 -16.94 -15.46
C GLY A 91 21.99 -15.53 -16.05
N THR A 92 20.80 -15.10 -16.54
CA THR A 92 20.59 -13.81 -17.20
C THR A 92 19.39 -13.07 -16.62
N LYS A 93 18.25 -13.75 -16.48
CA LYS A 93 17.00 -13.17 -15.99
C LYS A 93 16.24 -14.16 -15.11
N LEU A 94 15.47 -13.61 -14.18
CA LEU A 94 14.54 -14.36 -13.37
C LEU A 94 13.25 -14.64 -14.16
N ASP A 95 12.69 -15.83 -13.96
CA ASP A 95 11.32 -16.15 -14.33
C ASP A 95 10.37 -15.73 -13.19
N TYR A 96 9.12 -15.40 -13.51
CA TYR A 96 8.14 -14.97 -12.53
C TYR A 96 6.72 -15.36 -12.91
N LYS A 97 5.85 -15.34 -11.90
CA LYS A 97 4.40 -15.45 -12.05
C LYS A 97 3.68 -14.35 -11.25
N ASP A 98 2.53 -13.92 -11.74
CA ASP A 98 1.72 -12.89 -11.11
C ASP A 98 0.38 -13.48 -10.63
N VAL A 99 -0.02 -13.11 -9.42
CA VAL A 99 -1.40 -13.21 -8.94
C VAL A 99 -1.90 -11.84 -8.55
N LYS A 100 -3.22 -11.65 -8.61
CA LYS A 100 -3.82 -10.35 -8.27
C LYS A 100 -4.93 -10.52 -7.25
N VAL A 101 -5.07 -9.54 -6.38
CA VAL A 101 -6.14 -9.48 -5.38
C VAL A 101 -6.76 -8.08 -5.36
N VAL A 102 -8.07 -8.02 -5.14
CA VAL A 102 -8.82 -6.77 -5.00
C VAL A 102 -9.41 -6.68 -3.60
N CYS A 103 -9.07 -5.61 -2.91
CA CYS A 103 -9.61 -5.27 -1.60
C CYS A 103 -10.33 -3.93 -1.63
N LYS A 104 -11.27 -3.72 -0.73
CA LYS A 104 -11.99 -2.47 -0.53
C LYS A 104 -11.46 -1.75 0.69
N VAL A 105 -11.22 -0.45 0.56
CA VAL A 105 -10.84 0.40 1.69
C VAL A 105 -12.06 0.67 2.56
N VAL A 106 -11.96 0.35 3.84
CA VAL A 106 -13.03 0.54 4.84
C VAL A 106 -12.57 1.45 5.97
N SER A 107 -13.54 2.09 6.64
CA SER A 107 -13.25 2.94 7.79
C SER A 107 -13.06 2.11 9.05
N THR A 108 -12.11 2.53 9.88
CA THR A 108 -11.91 2.04 11.25
C THR A 108 -11.79 3.21 12.21
N GLU A 109 -11.98 2.98 13.50
CA GLU A 109 -11.79 4.00 14.53
C GLU A 109 -10.79 3.51 15.59
N PRO A 110 -9.65 4.15 15.77
CA PRO A 110 -9.15 5.29 14.97
C PRO A 110 -8.70 4.88 13.57
N MET A 111 -8.75 5.83 12.62
CA MET A 111 -8.20 5.61 11.28
C MET A 111 -6.69 5.88 11.29
N PRO A 112 -5.84 4.93 10.89
CA PRO A 112 -4.40 5.16 10.84
C PRO A 112 -4.03 6.11 9.69
N THR A 113 -2.92 6.81 9.83
CA THR A 113 -2.37 7.67 8.76
C THR A 113 -1.80 6.87 7.59
N LYS A 114 -1.39 5.63 7.86
CA LYS A 114 -0.87 4.67 6.87
C LYS A 114 -1.50 3.32 7.08
N ILE A 115 -1.79 2.64 6.01
CA ILE A 115 -2.30 1.28 5.97
C ILE A 115 -1.22 0.45 5.28
N THR A 116 -0.75 -0.61 5.91
CA THR A 116 0.24 -1.53 5.33
C THR A 116 -0.46 -2.87 5.08
N ASN A 117 -0.38 -3.37 3.86
CA ASN A 117 -0.84 -4.70 3.48
C ASN A 117 0.38 -5.56 3.17
N ILE A 118 0.41 -6.81 3.66
CA ILE A 118 1.56 -7.72 3.56
C ILE A 118 1.08 -9.05 3.00
N ALA A 119 1.83 -9.60 2.06
CA ALA A 119 1.63 -10.94 1.54
C ALA A 119 2.91 -11.77 1.70
N ASP A 120 2.75 -13.08 1.86
CA ASP A 120 3.86 -14.03 1.97
C ASP A 120 3.63 -15.33 1.19
N ILE A 121 4.72 -16.02 0.87
CA ILE A 121 4.68 -17.36 0.30
C ILE A 121 4.65 -18.36 1.46
N THR A 122 3.49 -18.98 1.69
CA THR A 122 3.29 -19.89 2.82
C THR A 122 3.58 -21.36 2.51
N LYS A 123 3.61 -21.73 1.21
CA LYS A 123 4.00 -23.08 0.79
C LYS A 123 4.61 -23.06 -0.60
N PHE A 124 5.65 -23.85 -0.78
CA PHE A 124 6.33 -24.02 -2.06
C PHE A 124 6.88 -25.44 -2.23
N THR A 125 7.14 -25.85 -3.47
CA THR A 125 7.72 -27.16 -3.81
C THR A 125 8.74 -27.00 -4.95
N ASP A 126 9.59 -28.01 -5.14
CA ASP A 126 10.44 -28.11 -6.33
C ASP A 126 9.62 -28.37 -7.60
N GLY A 127 10.26 -28.34 -8.75
CA GLY A 127 9.62 -28.60 -10.05
C GLY A 127 9.00 -30.00 -10.21
N ASN A 128 9.23 -30.89 -9.28
CA ASN A 128 8.64 -32.23 -9.23
C ASN A 128 7.47 -32.31 -8.21
N GLY A 129 7.28 -31.29 -7.39
CA GLY A 129 6.29 -31.23 -6.33
C GLY A 129 6.78 -31.80 -5.00
N ASN A 130 8.08 -31.89 -4.77
CA ASN A 130 8.64 -32.29 -3.50
C ASN A 130 8.82 -31.07 -2.59
N THR A 131 8.56 -31.23 -1.30
CA THR A 131 8.87 -30.19 -0.29
C THR A 131 10.37 -29.90 -0.29
N VAL A 132 10.72 -28.64 -0.28
CA VAL A 132 12.09 -28.12 -0.23
C VAL A 132 12.20 -27.07 0.86
N THR A 133 13.40 -26.70 1.25
CA THR A 133 13.65 -25.59 2.17
C THR A 133 14.08 -24.38 1.37
N ASP A 134 13.53 -23.22 1.68
CA ASP A 134 14.03 -21.96 1.16
C ASP A 134 15.41 -21.64 1.74
N ARG A 135 16.21 -20.90 0.98
CA ARG A 135 17.60 -20.63 1.34
C ARG A 135 17.74 -19.63 2.48
N ASP A 136 16.97 -18.59 2.45
CA ASP A 136 17.09 -17.38 3.26
C ASP A 136 15.78 -16.86 3.85
N SER A 137 14.68 -17.59 3.64
CA SER A 137 13.36 -17.28 4.16
C SER A 137 12.77 -18.41 5.01
N GLN A 138 11.78 -18.10 5.84
CA GLN A 138 11.05 -19.06 6.67
C GLN A 138 9.55 -18.97 6.38
N GLU A 139 8.97 -20.09 5.98
CA GLU A 139 7.52 -20.20 5.75
C GLU A 139 6.70 -19.68 6.93
N ASN A 140 5.61 -18.98 6.65
CA ASN A 140 4.67 -18.44 7.65
C ASN A 140 5.32 -17.49 8.69
N ASN A 141 6.37 -16.80 8.32
CA ASN A 141 7.06 -15.83 9.17
C ASN A 141 7.03 -14.44 8.56
N VAL A 142 5.88 -13.79 8.66
CA VAL A 142 5.67 -12.44 8.13
C VAL A 142 6.39 -11.40 8.96
N ASN A 143 7.21 -10.58 8.32
CA ASN A 143 7.91 -9.48 8.94
C ASN A 143 7.14 -8.16 8.76
N ILE A 144 6.70 -7.56 9.87
CA ILE A 144 6.01 -6.29 9.86
C ILE A 144 7.05 -5.15 9.93
N PRO A 145 7.16 -4.28 8.90
CA PRO A 145 8.21 -3.25 8.83
C PRO A 145 8.27 -2.30 10.02
N SER A 146 7.13 -2.07 10.69
CA SER A 146 7.05 -1.21 11.87
C SER A 146 7.65 -1.84 13.13
N ASP A 147 7.75 -3.16 13.19
CA ASP A 147 8.07 -3.90 14.41
C ASP A 147 9.55 -4.31 14.46
N LEU A 148 10.25 -4.24 13.34
CA LEU A 148 11.64 -4.71 13.22
C LEU A 148 12.59 -3.54 12.92
N PRO A 149 13.41 -3.10 13.88
CA PRO A 149 14.46 -2.11 13.61
C PRO A 149 15.43 -2.63 12.55
N GLY A 150 15.63 -1.83 11.50
CA GLY A 150 16.53 -2.18 10.41
C GLY A 150 15.92 -3.09 9.34
N TYR A 151 14.59 -3.26 9.36
CA TYR A 151 13.86 -3.96 8.28
C TYR A 151 14.30 -3.47 6.90
N LYS A 152 14.56 -4.42 6.02
CA LYS A 152 14.81 -4.21 4.61
C LYS A 152 13.85 -5.07 3.82
N ASP A 153 13.40 -4.55 2.71
CA ASP A 153 12.40 -5.17 1.87
C ASP A 153 12.98 -6.31 1.01
N ASP A 154 14.28 -6.28 0.78
CA ASP A 154 14.96 -7.27 -0.03
C ASP A 154 16.13 -7.86 0.76
N GLU A 155 16.18 -9.18 0.87
CA GLU A 155 17.33 -9.90 1.38
C GLU A 155 18.37 -10.10 0.28
N ILE A 156 19.62 -9.78 0.60
CA ILE A 156 20.77 -10.01 -0.29
C ILE A 156 21.80 -10.96 0.29
N GLY A 157 21.43 -11.62 1.39
CA GLY A 157 22.26 -12.61 2.08
C GLY A 157 22.10 -14.02 1.51
N LYS A 158 22.63 -14.99 2.25
CA LYS A 158 22.51 -16.42 1.95
C LYS A 158 21.88 -17.20 3.10
N ASP A 159 21.68 -16.54 4.22
CA ASP A 159 21.18 -17.13 5.44
C ASP A 159 20.02 -16.29 5.95
N TYR A 160 19.03 -16.93 6.52
CA TYR A 160 17.88 -16.26 7.13
C TYR A 160 18.30 -15.20 8.16
N VAL A 161 17.78 -14.00 7.99
CA VAL A 161 17.92 -12.90 8.94
C VAL A 161 16.53 -12.32 9.23
N PRO A 162 16.07 -12.30 10.48
CA PRO A 162 14.75 -11.76 10.80
C PRO A 162 14.54 -10.34 10.27
N GLY A 163 13.46 -10.12 9.53
CA GLY A 163 13.12 -8.84 8.89
C GLY A 163 13.90 -8.53 7.62
N GLN A 164 14.52 -9.52 7.01
CA GLN A 164 15.27 -9.40 5.75
C GLN A 164 15.02 -10.59 4.82
N GLN A 165 13.93 -11.30 4.97
CA GLN A 165 13.54 -12.37 4.05
C GLN A 165 12.78 -11.79 2.86
N ASP A 166 12.78 -12.52 1.75
CA ASP A 166 12.22 -12.09 0.47
C ASP A 166 10.99 -12.89 0.03
N ASP A 167 10.49 -13.78 0.89
CA ASP A 167 9.24 -14.51 0.70
C ASP A 167 8.01 -13.73 1.19
N ASP A 168 8.19 -12.59 1.87
CA ASP A 168 7.15 -11.64 2.21
C ASP A 168 7.44 -10.24 1.61
N ASP A 169 6.37 -9.51 1.28
CA ASP A 169 6.46 -8.13 0.84
C ASP A 169 5.18 -7.34 1.19
N PHE A 170 5.29 -6.03 1.23
CA PHE A 170 4.23 -5.14 1.64
C PHE A 170 4.01 -3.97 0.69
N GLU A 171 2.78 -3.45 0.70
CA GLU A 171 2.43 -2.17 0.08
C GLU A 171 1.72 -1.24 1.04
N LYS A 172 1.81 0.06 0.77
CA LYS A 172 1.29 1.11 1.65
C LYS A 172 0.24 1.96 0.99
N LEU A 173 -0.82 2.23 1.75
CA LEU A 173 -1.85 3.20 1.40
C LEU A 173 -1.90 4.32 2.44
N LYS A 174 -2.42 5.49 2.04
CA LYS A 174 -2.84 6.54 2.96
C LYS A 174 -4.22 7.06 2.57
N ILE A 175 -5.02 7.39 3.55
CA ILE A 175 -6.36 7.94 3.31
C ILE A 175 -6.25 9.40 2.88
N LYS A 176 -7.03 9.79 1.87
CA LYS A 176 -7.22 11.18 1.47
C LYS A 176 -7.94 11.93 2.58
N GLU A 177 -7.31 12.98 3.08
CA GLU A 177 -7.87 13.84 4.11
C GLU A 177 -8.71 14.94 3.49
N PHE A 178 -9.75 15.36 4.23
CA PHE A 178 -10.57 16.51 3.89
C PHE A 178 -10.29 17.62 4.91
N ASP A 179 -9.86 18.78 4.42
CA ASP A 179 -9.62 19.97 5.24
C ASP A 179 -10.11 21.23 4.52
N LEU A 180 -10.80 22.09 5.26
CA LEU A 180 -11.26 23.40 4.80
C LEU A 180 -10.70 24.49 5.70
N ALA A 181 -10.11 25.50 5.08
CA ALA A 181 -9.62 26.68 5.77
C ALA A 181 -10.46 27.90 5.46
N LEU A 182 -10.96 28.60 6.47
CA LEU A 182 -11.72 29.85 6.35
C LEU A 182 -10.83 31.06 6.63
N ARG A 183 -10.94 32.08 5.79
CA ARG A 183 -10.33 33.39 6.02
C ARG A 183 -11.39 34.46 5.83
N LYS A 184 -11.51 35.37 6.82
CA LYS A 184 -12.41 36.52 6.80
C LYS A 184 -11.58 37.78 6.72
N PHE A 185 -11.91 38.65 5.78
CA PHE A 185 -11.22 39.93 5.59
C PHE A 185 -12.19 41.01 5.10
N ILE A 186 -11.85 42.26 5.33
CA ILE A 186 -12.63 43.40 4.90
C ILE A 186 -12.26 43.72 3.47
N THR A 187 -13.23 43.82 2.59
CA THR A 187 -13.04 44.15 1.16
C THR A 187 -13.37 45.61 0.83
N LYS A 188 -14.28 46.22 1.61
CA LYS A 188 -14.71 47.60 1.41
C LYS A 188 -15.12 48.29 2.69
N VAL A 189 -14.97 49.62 2.70
CA VAL A 189 -15.55 50.52 3.68
C VAL A 189 -16.18 51.69 2.91
N ASN A 190 -17.45 51.93 3.12
CA ASN A 190 -18.21 52.97 2.38
C ASN A 190 -17.99 52.98 0.86
N ASN A 191 -18.06 51.82 0.23
CA ASN A 191 -17.79 51.57 -1.18
C ASN A 191 -16.31 51.76 -1.63
N THR A 192 -15.40 52.09 -0.73
CA THR A 192 -13.97 52.14 -1.04
C THR A 192 -13.35 50.78 -0.90
N GLU A 193 -12.76 50.24 -1.96
CA GLU A 193 -12.09 48.93 -1.95
C GLU A 193 -10.83 48.92 -1.12
N ILE A 194 -10.61 47.82 -0.38
CA ILE A 194 -9.40 47.55 0.43
C ILE A 194 -8.75 46.25 -0.04
N LYS A 195 -7.95 46.32 -1.09
CA LYS A 195 -7.29 45.16 -1.71
C LYS A 195 -6.12 44.60 -0.87
N SER A 196 -5.51 45.42 -0.02
CA SER A 196 -4.38 45.01 0.82
C SER A 196 -4.71 43.94 1.86
N ARG A 197 -5.98 43.66 2.07
CA ARG A 197 -6.45 42.65 3.02
C ARG A 197 -6.80 41.29 2.38
N ILE A 198 -6.79 41.21 1.07
CA ILE A 198 -6.98 39.94 0.38
C ILE A 198 -5.82 39.02 0.74
N PRO A 199 -6.08 37.78 1.24
CA PRO A 199 -5.03 36.86 1.59
C PRO A 199 -4.15 36.51 0.40
N GLN A 200 -2.84 36.58 0.60
CA GLN A 200 -1.88 35.95 -0.30
C GLN A 200 -1.62 34.54 0.20
N VAL A 201 -1.79 33.55 -0.67
CA VAL A 201 -1.75 32.13 -0.31
C VAL A 201 -0.46 31.51 -0.82
N ASP A 202 0.35 30.98 0.12
CA ASP A 202 1.49 30.15 -0.20
C ASP A 202 1.12 28.67 0.06
N THR A 203 1.11 27.89 -1.01
CA THR A 203 0.78 26.45 -0.98
C THR A 203 2.02 25.56 -0.88
N THR A 204 3.22 26.16 -0.73
CA THR A 204 4.48 25.41 -0.65
C THR A 204 4.48 24.31 0.41
N PRO A 205 3.96 24.52 1.64
CA PRO A 205 3.92 23.45 2.65
C PRO A 205 3.11 22.24 2.21
N LEU A 206 1.98 22.45 1.53
CA LEU A 206 1.13 21.37 1.01
C LEU A 206 1.81 20.62 -0.14
N LYS A 207 2.46 21.35 -1.07
CA LYS A 207 3.15 20.76 -2.22
C LYS A 207 4.34 19.90 -1.85
N ASN A 208 5.09 20.34 -0.84
CA ASN A 208 6.32 19.69 -0.41
C ASN A 208 6.08 18.66 0.72
N GLY A 209 4.84 18.49 1.19
CA GLY A 209 4.52 17.61 2.32
C GLY A 209 5.14 18.05 3.66
N THR A 210 5.59 19.32 3.78
CA THR A 210 6.18 19.87 5.01
C THR A 210 5.14 20.40 5.99
N GLY A 211 3.88 20.43 5.58
CA GLY A 211 2.75 20.84 6.40
C GLY A 211 1.41 20.41 5.81
N THR A 212 0.38 20.43 6.63
CA THR A 212 -1.00 20.06 6.27
C THR A 212 -1.88 21.28 5.94
N THR A 213 -1.34 22.49 6.01
CA THR A 213 -2.07 23.74 5.75
C THR A 213 -1.25 24.71 4.89
N ALA A 214 -1.94 25.49 4.05
CA ALA A 214 -1.31 26.61 3.35
C ALA A 214 -1.04 27.79 4.27
N ILE A 215 -0.07 28.63 3.92
CA ILE A 215 0.20 29.87 4.65
C ILE A 215 -0.64 31.00 4.02
N TYR A 216 -1.35 31.71 4.87
CA TYR A 216 -2.24 32.81 4.46
C TYR A 216 -1.73 34.14 5.03
N ASN A 217 -1.13 34.96 4.19
CA ASN A 217 -0.57 36.24 4.58
C ASN A 217 -1.58 37.35 4.27
N HIS A 218 -2.21 37.91 5.29
CA HIS A 218 -3.06 39.09 5.18
C HIS A 218 -3.04 39.90 6.47
N SER A 219 -3.18 41.22 6.35
CA SER A 219 -3.17 42.12 7.50
C SER A 219 -4.33 41.86 8.43
N LYS A 220 -4.06 41.81 9.74
CA LYS A 220 -5.06 41.80 10.83
C LYS A 220 -5.11 43.13 11.57
N GLU A 221 -4.34 44.13 11.16
CA GLU A 221 -4.38 45.44 11.76
C GLU A 221 -5.79 46.06 11.66
N PRO A 222 -6.26 46.77 12.68
CA PRO A 222 -7.56 47.39 12.64
C PRO A 222 -7.71 48.38 11.49
N VAL A 223 -8.83 48.34 10.79
CA VAL A 223 -9.22 49.36 9.83
C VAL A 223 -9.91 50.50 10.58
N LYS A 224 -9.43 51.72 10.40
CA LYS A 224 -10.09 52.90 10.96
C LYS A 224 -11.36 53.21 10.17
N VAL A 225 -12.45 53.34 10.88
CA VAL A 225 -13.77 53.65 10.32
C VAL A 225 -14.40 54.81 11.08
N SER A 226 -15.22 55.60 10.38
CA SER A 226 -16.05 56.64 11.03
C SER A 226 -17.32 55.99 11.64
N LEU A 227 -17.90 56.67 12.61
CA LEU A 227 -19.21 56.23 13.15
C LEU A 227 -20.24 56.21 12.01
N GLY A 228 -20.99 55.10 11.88
CA GLY A 228 -21.99 54.88 10.85
C GLY A 228 -21.42 54.40 9.50
N ALA A 229 -20.13 54.08 9.41
CA ALA A 229 -19.55 53.50 8.20
C ALA A 229 -20.10 52.08 7.95
N VAL A 230 -20.30 51.75 6.66
CA VAL A 230 -20.66 50.39 6.20
C VAL A 230 -19.40 49.63 5.88
N VAL A 231 -19.29 48.43 6.37
CA VAL A 231 -18.14 47.52 6.16
C VAL A 231 -18.60 46.25 5.47
N GLU A 232 -17.99 45.94 4.36
CA GLU A 232 -18.19 44.67 3.61
C GLU A 232 -17.00 43.72 3.82
#